data_fb01da9d249dde056550e5ca0b770b2e
#
_entry.id   fb01da9d249dde056550e5ca0b770b2e
#
_cell.length_a   1.000
_cell.length_b   1.000
_cell.length_c   1.000
_cell.angle_alpha   90.00
_cell.angle_beta   90.00
_cell.angle_gamma   90.00
#
_symmetry.space_group_name_H-M   'P 1'
#
loop_
_entity.id
_entity.type
_entity.pdbx_description
1 polymer ?
#
loop_
_entity_poly.entity_id
_entity_poly.type
_entity_poly.pdbx_seq_one_letter_code
_entity_poly.pdbx_strand_id
1 'polypeptide(L)'
;MKAWIISDIHSSRLDLLHRRPLIIPRADICICAGDISDNVERSIDFLHNEIAPHMPVVLTLGNHDYYGSSIDSALEYARKWTAGTNVHLLENSTFEKNDLRVIGSTLWTDFEIVDHEYGHLPVDERRRLAIQESMRYLLDFRLIHRVDPLLGVDSLLEPDEMIIRHWDSRAFIDGELGKPFTGTSMVLTHHAISRRSLDPRFAGQVTNAAFASDLTEIIRRRKPHFWIHGHIHRHADYVEGDTRVLCNPRGYLHEGSNGFRPGFVIETSVADTEERSDG
;
A
#
# COMPACT_ATOMS: atom_id res chain seq x y z
N MET A 1 -8.98 19.60 -0.19
CA MET A 1 -9.26 18.77 1.01
C MET A 1 -7.95 18.45 1.74
N LYS A 2 -8.00 18.29 3.08
CA LYS A 2 -6.82 17.86 3.89
C LYS A 2 -6.86 16.36 4.07
N ALA A 3 -5.83 15.66 3.60
CA ALA A 3 -5.70 14.22 3.72
C ALA A 3 -4.56 13.85 4.70
N TRP A 4 -4.88 13.08 5.73
CA TRP A 4 -3.89 12.50 6.63
C TRP A 4 -3.36 11.20 6.03
N ILE A 5 -2.05 11.11 5.84
CA ILE A 5 -1.38 9.96 5.23
C ILE A 5 -0.74 9.10 6.32
N ILE A 6 -1.07 7.81 6.35
CA ILE A 6 -0.53 6.85 7.31
C ILE A 6 -0.49 5.44 6.71
N SER A 7 0.44 4.61 7.16
CA SER A 7 0.54 3.17 6.87
C SER A 7 1.25 2.42 7.98
N ASP A 8 1.28 1.11 7.89
CA ASP A 8 2.13 0.23 8.72
C ASP A 8 1.99 0.54 10.22
N ILE A 9 0.73 0.62 10.68
CA ILE A 9 0.41 1.00 12.06
C ILE A 9 0.81 -0.11 13.03
N HIS A 10 0.65 -1.39 12.62
CA HIS A 10 0.96 -2.59 13.40
C HIS A 10 0.42 -2.52 14.83
N SER A 11 -0.89 -2.32 14.95
CA SER A 11 -1.61 -2.10 16.22
C SER A 11 -1.82 -3.39 17.01
N SER A 12 -0.80 -4.26 17.12
CA SER A 12 -0.90 -5.44 17.96
C SER A 12 -1.09 -5.08 19.43
N ARG A 13 -1.68 -5.99 20.24
CA ARG A 13 -1.88 -5.74 21.69
C ARG A 13 -0.60 -5.41 22.44
N LEU A 14 0.53 -6.01 22.06
CA LEU A 14 1.84 -5.75 22.66
C LEU A 14 2.32 -4.34 22.32
N ASP A 15 2.07 -3.89 21.09
CA ASP A 15 2.44 -2.55 20.65
C ASP A 15 1.60 -1.45 21.33
N LEU A 16 0.30 -1.70 21.57
CA LEU A 16 -0.55 -0.74 22.29
C LEU A 16 -0.12 -0.49 23.74
N LEU A 17 0.46 -1.50 24.40
CA LEU A 17 0.95 -1.37 25.78
C LEU A 17 2.26 -0.57 25.87
N HIS A 18 3.06 -0.53 24.83
CA HIS A 18 4.40 0.07 24.81
C HIS A 18 4.53 1.31 23.92
N ARG A 19 3.54 1.61 23.08
CA ARG A 19 3.55 2.78 22.19
C ARG A 19 2.76 3.94 22.77
N ARG A 20 3.22 5.15 22.42
CA ARG A 20 2.40 6.35 22.59
C ARG A 20 1.11 6.20 21.76
N PRO A 21 -0.03 6.68 22.25
CA PRO A 21 -1.28 6.70 21.48
C PRO A 21 -1.06 7.30 20.09
N LEU A 22 -1.84 6.86 19.12
CA LEU A 22 -1.84 7.46 17.78
C LEU A 22 -2.42 8.87 17.90
N ILE A 23 -1.67 9.85 17.39
CA ILE A 23 -2.13 11.24 17.37
C ILE A 23 -2.97 11.42 16.11
N ILE A 24 -4.26 11.65 16.28
CA ILE A 24 -5.20 11.90 15.19
C ILE A 24 -5.16 13.41 14.85
N PRO A 25 -4.66 13.81 13.66
CA PRO A 25 -4.61 15.22 13.28
C PRO A 25 -5.99 15.73 12.83
N ARG A 26 -6.14 17.05 12.71
CA ARG A 26 -7.30 17.64 12.02
C ARG A 26 -7.12 17.46 10.52
N ALA A 27 -7.92 16.57 9.94
CA ALA A 27 -7.98 16.32 8.49
C ALA A 27 -9.42 16.02 8.07
N ASP A 28 -9.67 16.12 6.75
CA ASP A 28 -11.00 15.86 6.18
C ASP A 28 -11.18 14.36 5.85
N ILE A 29 -10.06 13.64 5.69
CA ILE A 29 -10.01 12.23 5.33
C ILE A 29 -8.68 11.61 5.76
N CYS A 30 -8.70 10.33 6.14
CA CYS A 30 -7.50 9.51 6.35
C CYS A 30 -7.28 8.61 5.13
N ILE A 31 -6.07 8.60 4.60
CA ILE A 31 -5.61 7.69 3.53
C ILE A 31 -4.63 6.72 4.18
N CYS A 32 -5.06 5.46 4.32
CA CYS A 32 -4.33 4.43 5.05
C CYS A 32 -3.83 3.34 4.09
N ALA A 33 -2.50 3.22 3.95
CA ALA A 33 -1.89 2.31 2.99
C ALA A 33 -1.56 0.92 3.58
N GLY A 34 -2.47 0.36 4.39
CA GLY A 34 -2.40 -1.03 4.87
C GLY A 34 -1.50 -1.28 6.08
N ASP A 35 -1.40 -2.53 6.48
CA ASP A 35 -0.68 -3.03 7.65
C ASP A 35 -1.13 -2.35 8.95
N ILE A 36 -2.45 -2.37 9.16
CA ILE A 36 -3.06 -1.78 10.36
C ILE A 36 -2.80 -2.66 11.58
N SER A 37 -2.93 -4.00 11.42
CA SER A 37 -2.67 -4.97 12.49
C SER A 37 -2.11 -6.29 11.91
N ASP A 38 -2.16 -7.40 12.67
CA ASP A 38 -1.69 -8.72 12.25
C ASP A 38 -2.83 -9.65 11.78
N ASN A 39 -4.01 -9.14 11.56
CA ASN A 39 -5.13 -9.79 10.88
C ASN A 39 -6.25 -8.77 10.59
N VAL A 40 -7.15 -9.13 9.68
CA VAL A 40 -8.19 -8.24 9.17
C VAL A 40 -9.20 -7.81 10.24
N GLU A 41 -9.58 -8.71 11.18
CA GLU A 41 -10.55 -8.41 12.22
C GLU A 41 -10.06 -7.28 13.11
N ARG A 42 -8.82 -7.38 13.59
CA ARG A 42 -8.21 -6.33 14.43
C ARG A 42 -7.98 -5.04 13.67
N SER A 43 -7.64 -5.15 12.39
CA SER A 43 -7.43 -3.99 11.53
C SER A 43 -8.71 -3.18 11.37
N ILE A 44 -9.82 -3.83 11.07
CA ILE A 44 -11.11 -3.18 10.92
C ILE A 44 -11.61 -2.63 12.28
N ASP A 45 -11.48 -3.40 13.35
CA ASP A 45 -11.85 -2.95 14.71
C ASP A 45 -11.04 -1.71 15.12
N PHE A 46 -9.73 -1.69 14.86
CA PHE A 46 -8.87 -0.54 15.13
C PHE A 46 -9.34 0.70 14.38
N LEU A 47 -9.59 0.57 13.08
CA LEU A 47 -10.03 1.70 12.25
C LEU A 47 -11.38 2.25 12.72
N HIS A 48 -12.33 1.37 13.05
CA HIS A 48 -13.66 1.77 13.54
C HIS A 48 -13.60 2.50 14.89
N ASN A 49 -12.74 2.06 15.79
CA ASN A 49 -12.68 2.59 17.15
C ASN A 49 -11.77 3.82 17.26
N GLU A 50 -10.65 3.85 16.53
CA GLU A 50 -9.61 4.86 16.73
C GLU A 50 -9.65 6.00 15.69
N ILE A 51 -9.98 5.73 14.41
CA ILE A 51 -9.84 6.75 13.35
C ILE A 51 -11.20 7.19 12.79
N ALA A 52 -12.06 6.25 12.45
CA ALA A 52 -13.35 6.52 11.80
C ALA A 52 -14.32 7.42 12.60
N PRO A 53 -14.27 7.50 13.96
CA PRO A 53 -15.04 8.48 14.71
C PRO A 53 -14.66 9.95 14.44
N HIS A 54 -13.45 10.18 13.92
CA HIS A 54 -12.90 11.52 13.69
C HIS A 54 -13.00 11.97 12.24
N MET A 55 -12.86 11.03 11.28
CA MET A 55 -12.89 11.34 9.85
C MET A 55 -13.12 10.07 9.02
N PRO A 56 -13.61 10.17 7.76
CA PRO A 56 -13.63 9.04 6.84
C PRO A 56 -12.23 8.45 6.63
N VAL A 57 -12.17 7.11 6.53
CA VAL A 57 -10.94 6.37 6.25
C VAL A 57 -11.07 5.69 4.91
N VAL A 58 -10.15 5.97 4.00
CA VAL A 58 -9.96 5.21 2.75
C VAL A 58 -8.71 4.37 2.91
N LEU A 59 -8.86 3.05 2.76
CA LEU A 59 -7.75 2.13 2.99
C LEU A 59 -7.63 1.09 1.88
N THR A 60 -6.42 0.55 1.74
CA THR A 60 -6.16 -0.79 1.19
C THR A 60 -5.62 -1.67 2.31
N LEU A 61 -5.76 -3.00 2.21
CA LEU A 61 -5.11 -3.90 3.14
C LEU A 61 -3.62 -4.07 2.77
N GLY A 62 -2.79 -4.29 3.79
CA GLY A 62 -1.41 -4.73 3.62
C GLY A 62 -1.26 -6.23 3.85
N ASN A 63 -0.07 -6.78 3.63
CA ASN A 63 0.16 -8.21 3.76
C ASN A 63 -0.10 -8.73 5.19
N HIS A 64 0.20 -7.94 6.24
CA HIS A 64 -0.09 -8.33 7.62
C HIS A 64 -1.58 -8.42 7.93
N ASP A 65 -2.41 -7.61 7.29
CA ASP A 65 -3.86 -7.66 7.50
C ASP A 65 -4.47 -8.99 7.03
N TYR A 66 -3.78 -9.76 6.17
CA TYR A 66 -4.20 -11.10 5.71
C TYR A 66 -3.70 -12.26 6.57
N TYR A 67 -2.82 -12.04 7.55
CA TYR A 67 -2.25 -13.13 8.35
C TYR A 67 -3.33 -13.93 9.09
N GLY A 68 -3.19 -15.26 9.06
CA GLY A 68 -4.13 -16.21 9.63
C GLY A 68 -5.41 -16.42 8.81
N SER A 69 -5.49 -15.86 7.60
CA SER A 69 -6.64 -15.99 6.70
C SER A 69 -6.18 -16.18 5.25
N SER A 70 -7.12 -16.55 4.37
CA SER A 70 -6.90 -16.40 2.93
C SER A 70 -7.16 -14.95 2.50
N ILE A 71 -6.52 -14.53 1.41
CA ILE A 71 -6.72 -13.17 0.86
C ILE A 71 -8.20 -12.91 0.60
N ASP A 72 -8.89 -13.87 -0.03
CA ASP A 72 -10.30 -13.71 -0.39
C ASP A 72 -11.22 -13.66 0.83
N SER A 73 -10.98 -14.52 1.84
CA SER A 73 -11.76 -14.51 3.09
C SER A 73 -11.55 -13.21 3.88
N ALA A 74 -10.32 -12.70 3.94
CA ALA A 74 -10.03 -11.43 4.59
C ALA A 74 -10.71 -10.26 3.88
N LEU A 75 -10.69 -10.24 2.54
CA LEU A 75 -11.38 -9.23 1.74
C LEU A 75 -12.91 -9.31 1.92
N GLU A 76 -13.48 -10.50 1.95
CA GLU A 76 -14.91 -10.70 2.21
C GLU A 76 -15.29 -10.16 3.60
N TYR A 77 -14.51 -10.52 4.63
CA TYR A 77 -14.69 -9.99 5.97
C TYR A 77 -14.64 -8.46 5.98
N ALA A 78 -13.58 -7.88 5.42
CA ALA A 78 -13.39 -6.43 5.41
C ALA A 78 -14.52 -5.72 4.67
N ARG A 79 -14.94 -6.20 3.49
CA ARG A 79 -16.08 -5.64 2.74
C ARG A 79 -17.37 -5.68 3.55
N LYS A 80 -17.63 -6.78 4.24
CA LYS A 80 -18.83 -6.94 5.08
C LYS A 80 -18.85 -5.93 6.22
N TRP A 81 -17.74 -5.76 6.93
CA TRP A 81 -17.69 -4.95 8.14
C TRP A 81 -17.43 -3.45 7.87
N THR A 82 -17.01 -3.09 6.67
CA THR A 82 -16.90 -1.68 6.26
C THR A 82 -18.13 -1.16 5.52
N ALA A 83 -19.03 -2.03 5.07
CA ALA A 83 -20.22 -1.66 4.32
C ALA A 83 -21.14 -0.71 5.14
N GLY A 84 -21.44 0.47 4.56
CA GLY A 84 -22.29 1.46 5.21
C GLY A 84 -21.66 2.22 6.37
N THR A 85 -20.38 2.07 6.59
CA THR A 85 -19.62 2.75 7.65
C THR A 85 -18.78 3.91 7.09
N ASN A 86 -18.00 4.54 7.97
CA ASN A 86 -17.06 5.62 7.62
C ASN A 86 -15.67 5.08 7.23
N VAL A 87 -15.57 3.78 6.98
CA VAL A 87 -14.36 3.08 6.52
C VAL A 87 -14.59 2.53 5.12
N HIS A 88 -13.77 2.92 4.16
CA HIS A 88 -13.90 2.60 2.74
C HIS A 88 -12.73 1.75 2.29
N LEU A 89 -12.95 0.43 2.19
CA LEU A 89 -11.94 -0.51 1.69
C LEU A 89 -11.81 -0.40 0.18
N LEU A 90 -10.57 -0.33 -0.29
CA LEU A 90 -10.22 -0.40 -1.70
C LEU A 90 -9.37 -1.64 -2.00
N GLU A 91 -9.91 -2.52 -2.83
CA GLU A 91 -9.19 -3.61 -3.48
C GLU A 91 -9.71 -3.72 -4.90
N ASN A 92 -8.90 -3.27 -5.86
CA ASN A 92 -9.26 -3.06 -7.26
C ASN A 92 -10.59 -2.30 -7.38
N SER A 93 -10.66 -1.18 -6.67
CA SER A 93 -11.84 -0.33 -6.61
C SER A 93 -11.49 1.14 -6.41
N THR A 94 -12.47 2.02 -6.56
CA THR A 94 -12.29 3.47 -6.46
C THR A 94 -13.21 4.06 -5.40
N PHE A 95 -12.73 5.12 -4.78
CA PHE A 95 -13.49 6.00 -3.90
C PHE A 95 -13.49 7.40 -4.49
N GLU A 96 -14.65 8.03 -4.57
CA GLU A 96 -14.78 9.41 -5.03
C GLU A 96 -15.53 10.25 -4.00
N LYS A 97 -14.97 11.42 -3.71
CA LYS A 97 -15.60 12.42 -2.84
C LYS A 97 -15.17 13.81 -3.27
N ASN A 98 -16.14 14.65 -3.62
CA ASN A 98 -15.93 15.99 -4.17
C ASN A 98 -15.03 15.92 -5.44
N ASP A 99 -13.89 16.59 -5.37
CA ASP A 99 -12.86 16.66 -6.42
C ASP A 99 -11.72 15.65 -6.23
N LEU A 100 -11.85 14.69 -5.32
CA LEU A 100 -10.85 13.65 -5.06
C LEU A 100 -11.36 12.28 -5.54
N ARG A 101 -10.56 11.61 -6.38
CA ARG A 101 -10.68 10.19 -6.72
C ARG A 101 -9.48 9.43 -6.17
N VAL A 102 -9.74 8.38 -5.37
CA VAL A 102 -8.71 7.46 -4.87
C VAL A 102 -8.93 6.09 -5.51
N ILE A 103 -7.90 5.57 -6.18
CA ILE A 103 -7.88 4.27 -6.85
C ILE A 103 -6.99 3.36 -6.00
N GLY A 104 -7.51 2.24 -5.49
CA GLY A 104 -6.77 1.47 -4.49
C GLY A 104 -6.73 -0.04 -4.71
N SER A 105 -5.63 -0.63 -4.26
CA SER A 105 -5.41 -2.08 -4.15
C SER A 105 -4.23 -2.40 -3.23
N THR A 106 -4.15 -3.64 -2.73
CA THR A 106 -2.95 -4.14 -2.04
C THR A 106 -1.73 -4.11 -2.98
N LEU A 107 -1.95 -4.29 -4.27
CA LEU A 107 -1.00 -4.34 -5.38
C LEU A 107 -0.18 -5.63 -5.43
N TRP A 108 0.37 -6.13 -4.31
CA TRP A 108 1.34 -7.21 -4.30
C TRP A 108 2.56 -6.91 -5.19
N THR A 109 3.35 -7.92 -5.60
CA THR A 109 4.54 -7.72 -6.43
C THR A 109 4.67 -8.75 -7.54
N ASP A 110 5.43 -8.40 -8.58
CA ASP A 110 5.81 -9.27 -9.69
C ASP A 110 7.18 -9.93 -9.50
N PHE A 111 7.89 -9.61 -8.39
CA PHE A 111 9.25 -10.04 -8.11
C PHE A 111 10.27 -9.65 -9.19
N GLU A 112 10.02 -8.59 -9.95
CA GLU A 112 10.87 -8.19 -11.08
C GLU A 112 11.77 -6.98 -10.80
N ILE A 113 11.48 -6.20 -9.75
CA ILE A 113 12.29 -5.02 -9.47
C ILE A 113 13.74 -5.41 -9.24
N VAL A 114 14.65 -4.69 -9.89
CA VAL A 114 16.07 -5.04 -9.90
C VAL A 114 16.84 -4.13 -8.99
N ASP A 115 17.62 -4.70 -8.10
CA ASP A 115 18.78 -4.03 -7.54
C ASP A 115 20.00 -4.24 -8.45
N HIS A 116 20.96 -3.30 -8.43
CA HIS A 116 22.08 -3.27 -9.37
C HIS A 116 22.94 -4.54 -9.38
N GLU A 117 23.07 -5.24 -8.25
CA GLU A 117 23.88 -6.45 -8.14
C GLU A 117 23.40 -7.59 -9.06
N TYR A 118 22.09 -7.72 -9.26
CA TYR A 118 21.50 -8.78 -10.08
C TYR A 118 21.08 -8.33 -11.48
N GLY A 119 21.39 -7.08 -11.84
CA GLY A 119 21.02 -6.50 -13.14
C GLY A 119 21.62 -7.22 -14.35
N HIS A 120 22.69 -7.98 -14.16
CA HIS A 120 23.36 -8.76 -15.21
C HIS A 120 22.66 -10.09 -15.52
N LEU A 121 21.77 -10.57 -14.64
CA LEU A 121 21.04 -11.83 -14.84
C LEU A 121 19.78 -11.63 -15.72
N PRO A 122 19.36 -12.65 -16.49
CA PRO A 122 18.07 -12.67 -17.16
C PRO A 122 16.91 -12.45 -16.18
N VAL A 123 15.80 -11.85 -16.66
CA VAL A 123 14.64 -11.51 -15.82
C VAL A 123 14.11 -12.73 -15.08
N ASP A 124 13.93 -13.87 -15.77
CA ASP A 124 13.37 -15.09 -15.17
C ASP A 124 14.28 -15.68 -14.08
N GLU A 125 15.59 -15.54 -14.26
CA GLU A 125 16.55 -16.02 -13.25
C GLU A 125 16.52 -15.15 -12.00
N ARG A 126 16.47 -13.83 -12.17
CA ARG A 126 16.33 -12.88 -11.05
C ARG A 126 15.04 -13.11 -10.29
N ARG A 127 13.90 -13.21 -11.01
CA ARG A 127 12.60 -13.49 -10.42
C ARG A 127 12.62 -14.79 -9.61
N ARG A 128 13.19 -15.85 -10.17
CA ARG A 128 13.32 -17.13 -9.46
C ARG A 128 14.11 -17.01 -8.17
N LEU A 129 15.26 -16.30 -8.20
CA LEU A 129 16.06 -16.05 -6.99
C LEU A 129 15.30 -15.20 -5.97
N ALA A 130 14.63 -14.14 -6.41
CA ALA A 130 13.82 -13.29 -5.55
C ALA A 130 12.70 -14.08 -4.86
N ILE A 131 11.99 -14.91 -5.60
CA ILE A 131 10.94 -15.80 -5.07
C ILE A 131 11.53 -16.77 -4.05
N GLN A 132 12.61 -17.46 -4.39
CA GLN A 132 13.24 -18.45 -3.50
C GLN A 132 13.65 -17.84 -2.17
N GLU A 133 14.32 -16.68 -2.18
CA GLU A 133 14.76 -16.01 -0.97
C GLU A 133 13.56 -15.40 -0.20
N SER A 134 12.57 -14.86 -0.90
CA SER A 134 11.37 -14.33 -0.26
C SER A 134 10.58 -15.42 0.46
N MET A 135 10.36 -16.58 -0.15
CA MET A 135 9.71 -17.73 0.50
C MET A 135 10.47 -18.21 1.74
N ARG A 136 11.77 -18.04 1.77
CA ARG A 136 12.61 -18.44 2.91
C ARG A 136 12.47 -17.49 4.10
N TYR A 137 12.35 -16.18 3.86
CA TYR A 137 12.46 -15.16 4.90
C TYR A 137 11.14 -14.46 5.24
N LEU A 138 10.21 -14.32 4.29
CA LEU A 138 8.96 -13.61 4.54
C LEU A 138 7.92 -14.49 5.21
N LEU A 139 7.24 -13.91 6.19
CA LEU A 139 6.16 -14.56 6.93
C LEU A 139 4.90 -14.75 6.09
N ASP A 140 4.73 -13.98 5.02
CA ASP A 140 3.58 -14.04 4.12
C ASP A 140 3.33 -15.47 3.61
N PHE A 141 4.39 -16.17 3.20
CA PHE A 141 4.33 -17.55 2.72
C PHE A 141 4.11 -18.62 3.81
N ARG A 142 3.96 -18.19 5.07
CA ARG A 142 3.71 -19.08 6.23
C ARG A 142 2.44 -18.72 6.96
N LEU A 143 1.95 -17.49 6.82
CA LEU A 143 0.84 -16.96 7.59
C LEU A 143 -0.37 -16.57 6.75
N ILE A 144 -0.19 -16.37 5.42
CA ILE A 144 -1.30 -16.12 4.52
C ILE A 144 -1.68 -17.44 3.86
N HIS A 145 -2.98 -17.70 3.81
CA HIS A 145 -3.56 -18.90 3.24
C HIS A 145 -4.16 -18.62 1.87
N ARG A 146 -4.40 -19.65 1.12
CA ARG A 146 -5.24 -19.65 -0.07
C ARG A 146 -6.17 -20.86 -0.03
N VAL A 147 -7.31 -20.75 -0.66
CA VAL A 147 -8.20 -21.90 -0.87
C VAL A 147 -7.88 -22.48 -2.25
N ASP A 148 -7.45 -23.74 -2.29
CA ASP A 148 -7.23 -24.42 -3.55
C ASP A 148 -8.56 -24.47 -4.33
N PRO A 149 -8.64 -23.92 -5.54
CA PRO A 149 -9.90 -23.83 -6.28
C PRO A 149 -10.44 -25.18 -6.76
N LEU A 150 -9.60 -26.23 -6.81
CA LEU A 150 -9.99 -27.55 -7.24
C LEU A 150 -10.35 -28.47 -6.07
N LEU A 151 -9.62 -28.36 -4.98
CA LEU A 151 -9.75 -29.26 -3.83
C LEU A 151 -10.56 -28.66 -2.69
N GLY A 152 -10.74 -27.33 -2.67
CA GLY A 152 -11.40 -26.61 -1.58
C GLY A 152 -10.69 -26.71 -0.24
N VAL A 153 -9.39 -27.03 -0.24
CA VAL A 153 -8.56 -27.16 0.97
C VAL A 153 -7.69 -25.93 1.14
N ASP A 154 -7.47 -25.55 2.38
CA ASP A 154 -6.53 -24.47 2.71
C ASP A 154 -5.10 -24.91 2.42
N SER A 155 -4.38 -24.07 1.70
CA SER A 155 -2.94 -24.18 1.47
C SER A 155 -2.27 -22.85 1.81
N LEU A 156 -0.96 -22.78 1.81
CA LEU A 156 -0.24 -21.53 2.01
C LEU A 156 -0.22 -20.72 0.72
N LEU A 157 -0.10 -19.40 0.87
CA LEU A 157 0.10 -18.47 -0.24
C LEU A 157 1.29 -18.90 -1.09
N GLU A 158 1.12 -18.87 -2.40
CA GLU A 158 2.19 -19.12 -3.36
C GLU A 158 2.57 -17.84 -4.12
N PRO A 159 3.84 -17.73 -4.57
CA PRO A 159 4.30 -16.56 -5.30
C PRO A 159 3.51 -16.26 -6.57
N ASP A 160 3.07 -17.29 -7.28
CA ASP A 160 2.27 -17.14 -8.50
C ASP A 160 0.95 -16.42 -8.24
N GLU A 161 0.31 -16.65 -7.10
CA GLU A 161 -0.91 -15.93 -6.72
C GLU A 161 -0.63 -14.44 -6.47
N MET A 162 0.49 -14.11 -5.80
CA MET A 162 0.90 -12.71 -5.62
C MET A 162 1.13 -12.03 -6.97
N ILE A 163 1.80 -12.72 -7.90
CA ILE A 163 2.09 -12.21 -9.25
C ILE A 163 0.79 -11.99 -10.03
N ILE A 164 -0.15 -12.94 -10.00
CA ILE A 164 -1.46 -12.81 -10.67
C ILE A 164 -2.20 -11.59 -10.12
N ARG A 165 -2.32 -11.47 -8.81
CA ARG A 165 -2.98 -10.35 -8.15
C ARG A 165 -2.29 -9.01 -8.45
N HIS A 166 -0.96 -9.00 -8.56
CA HIS A 166 -0.21 -7.83 -8.98
C HIS A 166 -0.63 -7.38 -10.39
N TRP A 167 -0.65 -8.30 -11.35
CA TRP A 167 -1.01 -7.95 -12.73
C TRP A 167 -2.46 -7.50 -12.87
N ASP A 168 -3.40 -8.11 -12.13
CA ASP A 168 -4.79 -7.67 -12.08
C ASP A 168 -4.92 -6.26 -11.51
N SER A 169 -4.24 -5.98 -10.40
CA SER A 169 -4.24 -4.66 -9.77
C SER A 169 -3.57 -3.59 -10.64
N ARG A 170 -2.45 -3.93 -11.27
CA ARG A 170 -1.76 -3.06 -12.22
C ARG A 170 -2.65 -2.70 -13.42
N ALA A 171 -3.34 -3.69 -14.00
CA ALA A 171 -4.26 -3.48 -15.11
C ALA A 171 -5.46 -2.63 -14.69
N PHE A 172 -6.02 -2.88 -13.49
CA PHE A 172 -7.12 -2.09 -12.93
C PHE A 172 -6.70 -0.63 -12.73
N ILE A 173 -5.59 -0.37 -12.07
CA ILE A 173 -5.08 0.99 -11.81
C ILE A 173 -4.85 1.74 -13.12
N ASP A 174 -4.20 1.12 -14.10
CA ASP A 174 -3.95 1.73 -15.41
C ASP A 174 -5.26 2.06 -16.13
N GLY A 175 -6.24 1.14 -16.11
CA GLY A 175 -7.56 1.33 -16.69
C GLY A 175 -8.34 2.48 -16.03
N GLU A 176 -8.37 2.53 -14.70
CA GLU A 176 -9.07 3.60 -13.95
C GLU A 176 -8.42 4.97 -14.16
N LEU A 177 -7.09 5.05 -14.17
CA LEU A 177 -6.37 6.28 -14.47
C LEU A 177 -6.58 6.75 -15.92
N GLY A 178 -6.94 5.84 -16.83
CA GLY A 178 -7.30 6.17 -18.22
C GLY A 178 -8.67 6.82 -18.38
N LYS A 179 -9.55 6.74 -17.38
CA LYS A 179 -10.87 7.37 -17.41
C LYS A 179 -10.77 8.87 -17.12
N PRO A 180 -11.49 9.73 -17.86
CA PRO A 180 -11.51 11.16 -17.60
C PRO A 180 -11.93 11.46 -16.16
N PHE A 181 -11.22 12.38 -15.52
CA PHE A 181 -11.56 12.91 -14.19
C PHE A 181 -10.99 14.32 -14.06
N THR A 182 -11.81 15.28 -13.68
CA THR A 182 -11.42 16.71 -13.62
C THR A 182 -10.82 17.13 -12.30
N GLY A 183 -10.86 16.25 -11.29
CA GLY A 183 -10.31 16.52 -9.97
C GLY A 183 -8.93 15.89 -9.74
N THR A 184 -8.55 15.80 -8.49
CA THR A 184 -7.31 15.16 -8.06
C THR A 184 -7.43 13.65 -8.10
N SER A 185 -6.58 12.98 -8.88
CA SER A 185 -6.44 11.52 -8.88
C SER A 185 -5.30 11.10 -7.97
N MET A 186 -5.61 10.21 -7.04
CA MET A 186 -4.68 9.60 -6.09
C MET A 186 -4.71 8.08 -6.27
N VAL A 187 -3.55 7.44 -6.28
CA VAL A 187 -3.43 5.98 -6.21
C VAL A 187 -3.00 5.60 -4.80
N LEU A 188 -3.63 4.58 -4.25
CA LEU A 188 -3.36 4.04 -2.93
C LEU A 188 -2.99 2.56 -3.05
N THR A 189 -1.75 2.20 -2.74
CA THR A 189 -1.29 0.81 -2.73
C THR A 189 -0.64 0.47 -1.39
N HIS A 190 -0.55 -0.82 -1.05
CA HIS A 190 0.30 -1.21 0.07
C HIS A 190 1.75 -1.37 -0.37
N HIS A 191 2.00 -2.20 -1.39
CA HIS A 191 3.35 -2.41 -1.90
C HIS A 191 3.86 -1.17 -2.66
N ALA A 192 5.16 -0.96 -2.62
CA ALA A 192 5.81 0.18 -3.27
C ALA A 192 5.92 0.00 -4.79
N ILE A 193 6.12 1.13 -5.49
CA ILE A 193 5.98 1.19 -6.95
C ILE A 193 7.24 1.63 -7.68
N SER A 194 8.32 1.77 -6.95
CA SER A 194 9.59 2.21 -7.51
C SER A 194 10.75 1.82 -6.59
N ARG A 195 11.91 1.58 -7.18
CA ARG A 195 13.17 1.40 -6.44
C ARG A 195 13.51 2.58 -5.52
N ARG A 196 13.06 3.77 -5.86
CA ARG A 196 13.29 4.98 -5.05
C ARG A 196 12.61 4.93 -3.69
N SER A 197 11.58 4.09 -3.54
CA SER A 197 10.92 3.86 -2.25
C SER A 197 11.67 2.86 -1.36
N LEU A 198 12.50 1.98 -1.92
CA LEU A 198 13.21 0.96 -1.16
C LEU A 198 14.16 1.58 -0.14
N ASP A 199 14.32 0.91 1.00
CA ASP A 199 15.23 1.36 2.04
C ASP A 199 16.69 1.06 1.63
N PRO A 200 17.57 2.06 1.55
CA PRO A 200 18.98 1.88 1.20
C PRO A 200 19.75 0.94 2.15
N ARG A 201 19.24 0.72 3.37
CA ARG A 201 19.85 -0.26 4.29
C ARG A 201 19.81 -1.69 3.76
N PHE A 202 18.87 -1.99 2.87
CA PHE A 202 18.69 -3.29 2.23
C PHE A 202 19.13 -3.29 0.76
N ALA A 203 19.92 -2.29 0.33
CA ALA A 203 20.45 -2.25 -1.03
C ALA A 203 21.23 -3.53 -1.34
N GLY A 204 21.03 -4.09 -2.53
CA GLY A 204 21.64 -5.34 -2.98
C GLY A 204 20.90 -6.61 -2.56
N GLN A 205 19.89 -6.53 -1.70
CA GLN A 205 19.12 -7.72 -1.33
C GLN A 205 18.09 -8.08 -2.41
N VAL A 206 18.16 -9.33 -2.89
CA VAL A 206 17.24 -9.82 -3.92
C VAL A 206 15.77 -9.86 -3.43
N THR A 207 15.56 -9.98 -2.12
CA THR A 207 14.24 -9.94 -1.47
C THR A 207 13.54 -8.58 -1.62
N ASN A 208 14.26 -7.50 -1.97
CA ASN A 208 13.65 -6.20 -2.29
C ASN A 208 12.55 -6.33 -3.36
N ALA A 209 12.62 -7.35 -4.21
CA ALA A 209 11.62 -7.62 -5.24
C ALA A 209 10.26 -8.08 -4.69
N ALA A 210 10.18 -8.49 -3.42
CA ALA A 210 8.91 -8.75 -2.74
C ALA A 210 8.30 -7.50 -2.08
N PHE A 211 9.02 -6.37 -2.09
CA PHE A 211 8.59 -5.13 -1.44
C PHE A 211 8.10 -4.08 -2.42
N ALA A 212 8.52 -4.16 -3.67
CA ALA A 212 8.19 -3.19 -4.70
C ALA A 212 8.15 -3.81 -6.09
N SER A 213 7.35 -3.20 -6.97
CA SER A 213 7.38 -3.43 -8.42
C SER A 213 7.63 -2.12 -9.16
N ASP A 214 7.98 -2.15 -10.44
CA ASP A 214 8.19 -0.93 -11.21
C ASP A 214 6.93 -0.52 -11.98
N LEU A 215 6.25 0.51 -11.47
CA LEU A 215 5.09 1.12 -12.10
C LEU A 215 5.39 2.53 -12.67
N THR A 216 6.65 2.90 -12.79
CA THR A 216 7.05 4.24 -13.23
C THR A 216 6.57 4.58 -14.64
N GLU A 217 6.39 3.59 -15.52
CA GLU A 217 5.80 3.78 -16.84
C GLU A 217 4.32 4.22 -16.77
N ILE A 218 3.53 3.57 -15.89
CA ILE A 218 2.12 3.95 -15.65
C ILE A 218 2.07 5.38 -15.12
N ILE A 219 2.93 5.70 -14.13
CA ILE A 219 3.02 7.05 -13.57
C ILE A 219 3.27 8.08 -14.67
N ARG A 220 4.28 7.88 -15.52
CA ARG A 220 4.65 8.83 -16.58
C ARG A 220 3.57 8.99 -17.63
N ARG A 221 2.85 7.91 -17.96
CA ARG A 221 1.78 7.91 -18.95
C ARG A 221 0.47 8.50 -18.43
N ARG A 222 0.08 8.15 -17.19
CA ARG A 222 -1.23 8.48 -16.61
C ARG A 222 -1.21 9.70 -15.70
N LYS A 223 -0.06 10.03 -15.12
CA LYS A 223 0.20 11.24 -14.31
C LYS A 223 -0.83 11.44 -13.17
N PRO A 224 -1.06 10.44 -12.29
CA PRO A 224 -1.84 10.72 -11.09
C PRO A 224 -1.15 11.81 -10.28
N HIS A 225 -1.90 12.62 -9.56
CA HIS A 225 -1.31 13.70 -8.75
C HIS A 225 -0.50 13.15 -7.57
N PHE A 226 -1.01 12.07 -6.95
CA PHE A 226 -0.39 11.42 -5.81
C PHE A 226 -0.35 9.92 -5.99
N TRP A 227 0.69 9.30 -5.43
CA TRP A 227 0.76 7.87 -5.19
C TRP A 227 1.17 7.62 -3.75
N ILE A 228 0.27 7.00 -2.97
CA ILE A 228 0.49 6.70 -1.56
C ILE A 228 0.77 5.21 -1.44
N HIS A 229 1.80 4.83 -0.70
CA HIS A 229 2.08 3.42 -0.41
C HIS A 229 2.57 3.21 1.03
N GLY A 230 2.67 1.95 1.46
CA GLY A 230 3.22 1.48 2.73
C GLY A 230 4.37 0.50 2.53
N HIS A 231 4.40 -0.52 3.38
CA HIS A 231 5.23 -1.73 3.33
C HIS A 231 6.75 -1.53 3.57
N ILE A 232 7.32 -0.41 3.19
CA ILE A 232 8.78 -0.18 3.22
C ILE A 232 9.29 0.19 4.63
N HIS A 233 8.41 0.53 5.56
CA HIS A 233 8.76 1.01 6.90
C HIS A 233 9.78 2.16 6.92
N ARG A 234 9.81 2.97 5.85
CA ARG A 234 10.63 4.17 5.75
C ARG A 234 9.83 5.30 5.13
N HIS A 235 9.86 6.46 5.78
CA HIS A 235 9.19 7.65 5.24
C HIS A 235 9.78 8.03 3.88
N ALA A 236 8.90 8.26 2.91
CA ALA A 236 9.28 8.74 1.59
C ALA A 236 8.34 9.89 1.16
N ASP A 237 8.93 10.90 0.51
CA ASP A 237 8.24 12.03 -0.09
C ASP A 237 9.10 12.50 -1.26
N TYR A 238 8.74 12.07 -2.47
CA TYR A 238 9.49 12.39 -3.68
C TYR A 238 8.59 12.51 -4.89
N VAL A 239 9.10 13.06 -5.98
CA VAL A 239 8.37 13.21 -7.24
C VAL A 239 8.92 12.19 -8.26
N GLU A 240 8.01 11.43 -8.88
CA GLU A 240 8.28 10.56 -10.02
C GLU A 240 7.46 11.05 -11.22
N GLY A 241 8.14 11.58 -12.24
CA GLY A 241 7.45 12.34 -13.30
C GLY A 241 6.73 13.54 -12.71
N ASP A 242 5.42 13.63 -12.91
CA ASP A 242 4.57 14.68 -12.35
C ASP A 242 3.81 14.24 -11.07
N THR A 243 4.07 13.03 -10.59
CA THR A 243 3.37 12.40 -9.45
C THR A 243 4.18 12.54 -8.17
N ARG A 244 3.56 13.05 -7.09
CA ARG A 244 4.16 13.02 -5.77
C ARG A 244 3.92 11.66 -5.11
N VAL A 245 4.99 10.94 -4.79
CA VAL A 245 4.96 9.61 -4.15
C VAL A 245 5.23 9.76 -2.66
N LEU A 246 4.34 9.19 -1.84
CA LEU A 246 4.37 9.33 -0.38
C LEU A 246 4.29 7.99 0.32
N CYS A 247 5.10 7.83 1.37
CA CYS A 247 5.01 6.74 2.33
C CYS A 247 5.21 7.31 3.74
N ASN A 248 4.27 7.05 4.65
CA ASN A 248 4.35 7.52 6.05
C ASN A 248 4.09 6.38 7.04
N PRO A 249 5.00 5.41 7.12
CA PRO A 249 4.84 4.19 7.90
C PRO A 249 5.13 4.46 9.37
N ARG A 250 4.25 3.97 10.25
CA ARG A 250 4.56 3.96 11.69
C ARG A 250 5.68 2.96 12.00
N GLY A 251 5.67 1.81 11.34
CA GLY A 251 6.67 0.75 11.45
C GLY A 251 6.68 0.04 12.80
N TYR A 252 7.60 -0.87 13.04
CA TYR A 252 7.76 -1.55 14.33
C TYR A 252 8.56 -0.73 15.35
N LEU A 253 8.28 -0.96 16.62
CA LEU A 253 8.95 -0.24 17.72
C LEU A 253 10.48 -0.43 17.73
N HIS A 254 10.95 -1.61 17.32
CA HIS A 254 12.38 -1.99 17.34
C HIS A 254 13.17 -1.47 16.13
N GLU A 255 12.53 -0.93 15.10
CA GLU A 255 13.21 -0.46 13.89
C GLU A 255 13.92 0.88 14.04
N GLY A 256 13.74 1.55 15.17
CA GLY A 256 14.31 2.88 15.42
C GLY A 256 13.60 3.98 14.63
N SER A 257 14.34 5.04 14.26
CA SER A 257 13.75 6.15 13.51
C SER A 257 13.63 5.80 12.03
N ASN A 258 12.39 5.69 11.56
CA ASN A 258 12.04 5.44 10.15
C ASN A 258 11.50 6.69 9.44
N GLY A 259 11.52 7.86 10.12
CA GLY A 259 11.03 9.13 9.60
C GLY A 259 9.52 9.34 9.73
N PHE A 260 8.79 8.48 10.43
CA PHE A 260 7.35 8.62 10.65
C PHE A 260 6.97 10.00 11.19
N ARG A 261 5.95 10.60 10.59
CA ARG A 261 5.37 11.90 10.98
C ARG A 261 3.94 11.72 11.44
N PRO A 262 3.64 11.74 12.77
CA PRO A 262 2.31 11.43 13.31
C PRO A 262 1.16 12.25 12.72
N GLY A 263 1.39 13.51 12.41
CA GLY A 263 0.39 14.43 11.85
C GLY A 263 0.63 14.77 10.38
N PHE A 264 1.13 13.86 9.56
CA PHE A 264 1.45 14.12 8.17
C PHE A 264 0.18 14.31 7.32
N VAL A 265 -0.22 15.56 7.18
CA VAL A 265 -1.39 15.98 6.40
C VAL A 265 -0.93 16.72 5.16
N ILE A 266 -1.55 16.40 4.02
CA ILE A 266 -1.34 17.07 2.75
C ILE A 266 -2.62 17.77 2.28
N GLU A 267 -2.50 18.83 1.49
CA GLU A 267 -3.61 19.38 0.71
C GLU A 267 -3.76 18.55 -0.57
N THR A 268 -4.99 18.10 -0.87
CA THR A 268 -5.25 17.31 -2.09
C THR A 268 -5.47 18.19 -3.32
N SER A 269 -5.83 19.46 -3.16
CA SER A 269 -5.90 20.38 -4.28
C SER A 269 -4.50 20.69 -4.80
N VAL A 270 -4.24 20.36 -6.05
CA VAL A 270 -3.08 20.85 -6.78
C VAL A 270 -3.44 22.26 -7.23
N ALA A 271 -2.74 23.30 -6.71
CA ALA A 271 -2.89 24.63 -7.24
C ALA A 271 -2.50 24.62 -8.73
N ASP A 272 -3.40 25.09 -9.59
CA ASP A 272 -3.10 25.30 -11.00
C ASP A 272 -1.80 26.09 -11.11
N THR A 273 -0.75 25.50 -11.66
CA THR A 273 0.49 26.15 -12.00
C THR A 273 0.35 26.92 -13.35
N GLU A 274 -0.77 27.58 -13.54
CA GLU A 274 -0.96 28.58 -14.59
C GLU A 274 -0.91 29.97 -13.94
N GLU A 275 0.30 30.50 -13.81
CA GLU A 275 0.62 31.95 -13.86
C GLU A 275 2.10 32.19 -13.53
N ARG A 276 3.01 31.69 -14.39
CA ARG A 276 4.36 32.27 -14.49
C ARG A 276 4.87 32.24 -15.92
N SER A 277 4.19 32.95 -16.80
CA SER A 277 4.78 33.45 -18.02
C SER A 277 4.02 34.71 -18.37
N ASP A 278 4.55 35.84 -17.90
CA ASP A 278 4.58 37.12 -18.57
C ASP A 278 5.01 38.20 -17.57
N GLY A 279 6.30 38.56 -17.69
CA GLY A 279 6.90 39.67 -16.98
C GLY A 279 8.34 39.87 -17.44
#